data_a6a4ed9b809d30f4fa67b386d06393bf
#
_entry.id   a6a4ed9b809d30f4fa67b386d06393bf
#
_cell.length_a   1.000
_cell.length_b   1.000
_cell.length_c   1.000
_cell.angle_alpha   90.00
_cell.angle_beta   90.00
_cell.angle_gamma   90.00
#
_symmetry.space_group_name_H-M   'P 1'
#
loop_
_entity.id
_entity.type
_entity.pdbx_description
1 polymer ?
#
loop_
_entity_poly.entity_id
_entity_poly.type
_entity_poly.pdbx_seq_one_letter_code
_entity_poly.pdbx_strand_id
1 'polypeptide(L)'
;MKIQEFLEHHGIAGNPFAEEDAQNDTVFKRTCLETTFHPAWDKIYGDPADPSTSIVFGEKGAGKTALKLQMVRQFDKHNDSDPERRTFVVLYDDFNPFLDRFVSRAGPHRPVEKTLAQWKLWDHMDAILALAVTQFVTTLTAPGQKRPPKLTPPQARDLALLAACYDQSTGETFPARWRKLRRKVGYTAWLGLWPLVLGVVATGVFGAATALSVSRGTTAWLGAWWPWLVLAAAWAPWAARRARATWTAFRIVRSMRTGNRTVAQLARALARMPEVDLAGQPLPLMARSDDRYELLAKFQAILAAQGYAGTVVIVDRLDEPHL
;
A
#
# COMPACT_ATOMS: atom_id res chain seq x y z
N MET A 1 2.90 10.27 -54.69
CA MET A 1 3.93 9.54 -53.91
C MET A 1 3.27 9.09 -52.64
N LYS A 2 3.23 7.79 -52.38
CA LYS A 2 2.67 7.29 -51.12
C LYS A 2 3.68 7.55 -49.98
N ILE A 3 3.20 7.76 -48.77
CA ILE A 3 4.08 8.01 -47.61
C ILE A 3 5.15 6.92 -47.48
N GLN A 4 4.78 5.69 -47.75
CA GLN A 4 5.68 4.54 -47.70
C GLN A 4 6.85 4.66 -48.70
N GLU A 5 6.56 5.03 -49.95
CA GLU A 5 7.56 5.22 -51.01
C GLU A 5 8.53 6.38 -50.68
N PHE A 6 8.01 7.44 -50.04
CA PHE A 6 8.84 8.54 -49.57
C PHE A 6 9.81 8.09 -48.46
N LEU A 7 9.30 7.35 -47.45
CA LEU A 7 10.10 6.87 -46.34
C LEU A 7 11.20 5.90 -46.82
N GLU A 8 10.86 4.98 -47.72
CA GLU A 8 11.80 4.03 -48.33
C GLU A 8 12.88 4.74 -49.14
N HIS A 9 12.49 5.76 -49.91
CA HIS A 9 13.43 6.57 -50.69
C HIS A 9 14.46 7.30 -49.83
N HIS A 10 14.06 7.72 -48.61
CA HIS A 10 14.93 8.38 -47.67
C HIS A 10 15.58 7.42 -46.62
N GLY A 11 15.44 6.10 -46.80
CA GLY A 11 16.03 5.09 -45.92
C GLY A 11 15.41 5.07 -44.52
N ILE A 12 14.18 5.59 -44.38
CA ILE A 12 13.47 5.63 -43.11
C ILE A 12 12.65 4.35 -42.97
N ALA A 13 13.01 3.49 -42.04
CA ALA A 13 12.43 2.15 -41.87
C ALA A 13 10.96 2.14 -41.38
N GLY A 14 10.45 3.25 -40.85
CA GLY A 14 9.07 3.38 -40.40
C GLY A 14 8.63 4.83 -40.28
N ASN A 15 7.33 5.09 -40.34
CA ASN A 15 6.81 6.45 -40.18
C ASN A 15 7.02 6.97 -38.76
N PRO A 16 7.88 7.97 -38.53
CA PRO A 16 8.11 8.53 -37.19
C PRO A 16 6.93 9.35 -36.64
N PHE A 17 5.92 9.61 -37.47
CA PHE A 17 4.73 10.38 -37.13
C PHE A 17 3.46 9.50 -37.11
N ALA A 18 3.60 8.18 -37.10
CA ALA A 18 2.46 7.26 -37.11
C ALA A 18 1.65 7.29 -35.78
N GLU A 19 2.32 7.54 -34.69
CA GLU A 19 1.74 7.52 -33.33
C GLU A 19 1.76 8.91 -32.73
N GLU A 20 0.62 9.36 -32.24
CA GLU A 20 0.50 10.67 -31.57
C GLU A 20 0.90 10.59 -30.08
N ASP A 21 0.78 9.41 -29.45
CA ASP A 21 1.11 9.20 -28.04
C ASP A 21 2.49 8.55 -27.89
N ALA A 22 3.38 9.24 -27.21
CA ALA A 22 4.72 8.73 -26.89
C ALA A 22 4.71 7.37 -26.17
N GLN A 23 3.61 7.02 -25.47
CA GLN A 23 3.48 5.70 -24.83
C GLN A 23 3.35 4.57 -25.86
N ASN A 24 2.83 4.84 -27.05
CA ASN A 24 2.65 3.84 -28.10
C ASN A 24 3.74 3.95 -29.20
N ASP A 25 4.45 5.08 -29.24
CA ASP A 25 5.47 5.36 -30.25
C ASP A 25 6.70 4.48 -30.06
N THR A 26 6.84 3.53 -30.97
CA THR A 26 7.98 2.59 -31.01
C THR A 26 9.28 3.25 -31.43
N VAL A 27 9.20 4.28 -32.29
CA VAL A 27 10.37 5.05 -32.75
C VAL A 27 10.92 5.88 -31.61
N PHE A 28 10.06 6.59 -30.89
CA PHE A 28 10.45 7.34 -29.71
C PHE A 28 11.11 6.44 -28.66
N LYS A 29 10.48 5.31 -28.32
CA LYS A 29 11.01 4.37 -27.31
C LYS A 29 12.37 3.80 -27.67
N ARG A 30 12.61 3.55 -28.96
CA ARG A 30 13.86 2.93 -29.42
C ARG A 30 14.99 3.93 -29.65
N THR A 31 14.66 5.17 -30.07
CA THR A 31 15.66 6.12 -30.57
C THR A 31 15.80 7.35 -29.69
N CYS A 32 14.69 7.92 -29.19
CA CYS A 32 14.71 9.22 -28.53
C CYS A 32 14.65 9.14 -26.99
N LEU A 33 14.17 8.03 -26.45
CA LEU A 33 13.92 7.88 -25.01
C LEU A 33 15.18 8.13 -24.15
N GLU A 34 16.35 7.79 -24.67
CA GLU A 34 17.62 7.87 -23.92
C GLU A 34 18.65 8.85 -24.51
N THR A 35 18.35 9.45 -25.66
CA THR A 35 19.36 10.23 -26.42
C THR A 35 18.96 11.67 -26.68
N THR A 36 17.68 11.97 -26.73
CA THR A 36 17.18 13.29 -27.11
C THR A 36 16.36 13.89 -25.97
N PHE A 37 16.96 14.82 -25.25
CA PHE A 37 16.33 15.46 -24.11
C PHE A 37 15.90 16.90 -24.41
N HIS A 38 14.84 17.34 -23.72
CA HIS A 38 14.41 18.72 -23.77
C HIS A 38 15.51 19.67 -23.23
N PRO A 39 15.71 20.89 -23.77
CA PRO A 39 16.72 21.82 -23.29
C PRO A 39 16.63 22.18 -21.80
N ALA A 40 15.43 22.11 -21.20
CA ALA A 40 15.21 22.33 -19.79
C ALA A 40 15.36 21.04 -18.94
N TRP A 41 15.88 19.96 -19.52
CA TRP A 41 15.98 18.65 -18.87
C TRP A 41 16.64 18.72 -17.50
N ASP A 42 17.80 19.31 -17.40
CA ASP A 42 18.57 19.37 -16.14
C ASP A 42 17.82 20.09 -15.02
N LYS A 43 16.98 21.06 -15.37
CA LYS A 43 16.13 21.77 -14.40
C LYS A 43 14.92 20.97 -13.94
N ILE A 44 14.42 20.05 -14.81
CA ILE A 44 13.23 19.25 -14.55
C ILE A 44 13.60 17.97 -13.81
N TYR A 45 14.64 17.30 -14.29
CA TYR A 45 15.11 16.03 -13.73
C TYR A 45 15.86 16.24 -12.43
N GLY A 46 16.70 17.26 -12.34
CA GLY A 46 17.47 17.59 -11.17
C GLY A 46 18.51 16.53 -10.78
N ASP A 47 18.78 16.42 -9.50
CA ASP A 47 19.66 15.38 -8.93
C ASP A 47 18.81 14.21 -8.41
N PRO A 48 18.97 12.99 -8.94
CA PRO A 48 18.25 11.81 -8.45
C PRO A 48 18.51 11.50 -6.98
N ALA A 49 19.67 11.89 -6.44
CA ALA A 49 20.03 11.67 -5.05
C ALA A 49 19.40 12.71 -4.10
N ASP A 50 19.01 13.87 -4.64
CA ASP A 50 18.33 14.96 -3.93
C ASP A 50 17.22 15.55 -4.82
N PRO A 51 16.12 14.78 -5.05
CA PRO A 51 15.07 15.19 -5.98
C PRO A 51 14.38 16.50 -5.56
N SER A 52 14.25 17.42 -6.50
CA SER A 52 13.57 18.70 -6.30
C SER A 52 12.16 18.70 -6.91
N THR A 53 11.35 19.70 -6.50
CA THR A 53 10.01 19.88 -7.07
C THR A 53 10.09 20.72 -8.33
N SER A 54 9.51 20.24 -9.43
CA SER A 54 9.35 20.97 -10.68
C SER A 54 7.92 20.90 -11.20
N ILE A 55 7.49 21.96 -11.90
CA ILE A 55 6.19 22.03 -12.55
C ILE A 55 6.43 22.31 -14.02
N VAL A 56 5.89 21.45 -14.90
CA VAL A 56 6.03 21.56 -16.35
C VAL A 56 4.69 21.92 -16.96
N PHE A 57 4.62 23.09 -17.57
CA PHE A 57 3.48 23.56 -18.35
C PHE A 57 3.75 23.36 -19.84
N GLY A 58 2.70 23.02 -20.58
CA GLY A 58 2.77 22.88 -22.04
C GLY A 58 1.42 22.56 -22.62
N GLU A 59 1.20 22.95 -23.86
CA GLU A 59 -0.01 22.62 -24.63
C GLU A 59 -0.14 21.12 -24.89
N LYS A 60 -1.31 20.68 -25.36
CA LYS A 60 -1.49 19.31 -25.84
C LYS A 60 -0.52 19.06 -27.01
N GLY A 61 0.20 17.95 -26.96
CA GLY A 61 1.23 17.64 -27.96
C GLY A 61 2.64 18.19 -27.64
N ALA A 62 2.84 19.01 -26.59
CA ALA A 62 4.14 19.58 -26.22
C ALA A 62 5.17 18.55 -25.68
N GLY A 63 4.88 17.26 -25.71
CA GLY A 63 5.82 16.21 -25.29
C GLY A 63 5.86 15.92 -23.78
N LYS A 64 4.89 16.38 -22.99
CA LYS A 64 4.86 16.11 -21.52
C LYS A 64 4.93 14.61 -21.21
N THR A 65 4.19 13.78 -21.95
CA THR A 65 4.22 12.31 -21.79
C THR A 65 5.58 11.73 -22.17
N ALA A 66 6.23 12.24 -23.22
CA ALA A 66 7.57 11.83 -23.60
C ALA A 66 8.58 12.16 -22.49
N LEU A 67 8.51 13.36 -21.91
CA LEU A 67 9.34 13.80 -20.79
C LEU A 67 9.14 12.91 -19.56
N LYS A 68 7.90 12.57 -19.22
CA LYS A 68 7.59 11.62 -18.12
C LYS A 68 8.27 10.27 -18.35
N LEU A 69 8.15 9.70 -19.54
CA LEU A 69 8.76 8.42 -19.86
C LEU A 69 10.29 8.47 -19.78
N GLN A 70 10.90 9.58 -20.22
CA GLN A 70 12.33 9.81 -20.10
C GLN A 70 12.77 9.90 -18.64
N MET A 71 12.02 10.63 -17.80
CA MET A 71 12.31 10.73 -16.36
C MET A 71 12.28 9.36 -15.70
N VAL A 72 11.22 8.58 -15.91
CA VAL A 72 11.11 7.21 -15.37
C VAL A 72 12.31 6.37 -15.80
N ARG A 73 12.65 6.39 -17.09
CA ARG A 73 13.79 5.62 -17.62
C ARG A 73 15.13 6.03 -17.02
N GLN A 74 15.33 7.32 -16.80
CA GLN A 74 16.59 7.80 -16.19
C GLN A 74 16.66 7.48 -14.69
N PHE A 75 15.53 7.52 -13.96
CA PHE A 75 15.51 7.04 -12.58
C PHE A 75 15.77 5.52 -12.50
N ASP A 76 15.24 4.72 -13.44
CA ASP A 76 15.55 3.29 -13.51
C ASP A 76 17.05 3.06 -13.72
N LYS A 77 17.68 3.78 -14.67
CA LYS A 77 19.13 3.72 -14.90
C LYS A 77 19.94 4.14 -13.69
N HIS A 78 19.52 5.22 -13.02
CA HIS A 78 20.19 5.66 -11.78
C HIS A 78 20.10 4.57 -10.71
N ASN A 79 18.93 3.99 -10.52
CA ASN A 79 18.70 2.93 -9.53
C ASN A 79 19.48 1.64 -9.83
N ASP A 80 19.73 1.35 -11.11
CA ASP A 80 20.58 0.21 -11.53
C ASP A 80 22.07 0.50 -11.30
N SER A 81 22.51 1.75 -11.49
CA SER A 81 23.91 2.17 -11.35
C SER A 81 24.31 2.43 -9.90
N ASP A 82 23.38 2.91 -9.06
CA ASP A 82 23.62 3.19 -7.63
C ASP A 82 22.56 2.49 -6.75
N PRO A 83 22.75 1.20 -6.45
CA PRO A 83 21.79 0.42 -5.65
C PRO A 83 21.67 0.88 -4.18
N GLU A 84 22.64 1.65 -3.67
CA GLU A 84 22.64 2.14 -2.28
C GLU A 84 21.92 3.48 -2.12
N ARG A 85 21.74 4.23 -3.20
CA ARG A 85 21.08 5.55 -3.21
C ARG A 85 19.95 5.64 -4.23
N ARG A 86 19.14 4.59 -4.28
CA ARG A 86 18.00 4.51 -5.21
C ARG A 86 16.95 5.57 -4.94
N THR A 87 16.29 6.01 -5.99
CA THR A 87 15.11 6.87 -5.89
C THR A 87 13.85 6.02 -6.06
N PHE A 88 12.89 6.17 -5.14
CA PHE A 88 11.60 5.49 -5.23
C PHE A 88 10.62 6.33 -6.06
N VAL A 89 10.30 5.87 -7.26
CA VAL A 89 9.44 6.60 -8.20
C VAL A 89 8.00 6.13 -8.09
N VAL A 90 7.08 7.06 -7.90
CA VAL A 90 5.63 6.82 -7.84
C VAL A 90 4.98 7.56 -9.00
N LEU A 91 4.27 6.83 -9.85
CA LEU A 91 3.50 7.40 -10.94
C LEU A 91 2.05 7.63 -10.49
N TYR A 92 1.61 8.87 -10.55
CA TYR A 92 0.24 9.27 -10.27
C TYR A 92 -0.33 9.95 -11.50
N ASP A 93 -0.66 9.14 -12.50
CA ASP A 93 -1.11 9.54 -13.84
C ASP A 93 -2.56 9.12 -14.15
N ASP A 94 -3.19 8.33 -13.28
CA ASP A 94 -4.61 7.97 -13.38
C ASP A 94 -5.33 8.30 -12.07
N PHE A 95 -6.18 9.31 -12.13
CA PHE A 95 -6.99 9.77 -11.00
C PHE A 95 -8.33 9.04 -10.90
N ASN A 96 -8.83 8.48 -12.00
CA ASN A 96 -10.16 7.92 -12.09
C ASN A 96 -10.44 6.86 -11.03
N PRO A 97 -9.57 5.88 -10.76
CA PRO A 97 -9.83 4.88 -9.73
C PRO A 97 -10.02 5.46 -8.32
N PHE A 98 -9.43 6.61 -8.06
CA PHE A 98 -9.54 7.31 -6.76
C PHE A 98 -10.79 8.19 -6.73
N LEU A 99 -11.10 8.89 -7.81
CA LEU A 99 -12.30 9.70 -7.97
C LEU A 99 -13.56 8.84 -7.92
N ASP A 100 -13.61 7.74 -8.66
CA ASP A 100 -14.74 6.81 -8.66
C ASP A 100 -15.05 6.26 -7.26
N ARG A 101 -14.02 5.91 -6.52
CA ARG A 101 -14.16 5.46 -5.14
C ARG A 101 -14.61 6.58 -4.21
N PHE A 102 -14.15 7.78 -4.46
CA PHE A 102 -14.58 8.95 -3.70
C PHE A 102 -16.05 9.25 -3.91
N VAL A 103 -16.49 9.26 -5.17
CA VAL A 103 -17.89 9.45 -5.56
C VAL A 103 -18.78 8.32 -5.02
N SER A 104 -18.34 7.06 -5.17
CA SER A 104 -19.13 5.91 -4.71
C SER A 104 -19.40 5.91 -3.20
N ARG A 105 -18.53 6.54 -2.40
CA ARG A 105 -18.74 6.71 -0.95
C ARG A 105 -19.73 7.79 -0.59
N ALA A 106 -19.81 8.83 -1.40
CA ALA A 106 -20.75 9.91 -1.16
C ALA A 106 -22.21 9.46 -1.29
N GLY A 107 -22.43 8.30 -1.90
CA GLY A 107 -23.74 7.68 -2.11
C GLY A 107 -24.43 8.15 -3.39
N PRO A 108 -25.39 7.35 -3.90
CA PRO A 108 -25.98 7.53 -5.23
C PRO A 108 -26.87 8.78 -5.39
N HIS A 109 -27.18 9.48 -4.31
CA HIS A 109 -28.08 10.62 -4.34
C HIS A 109 -27.39 11.99 -4.34
N ARG A 110 -26.05 12.03 -4.37
CA ARG A 110 -25.33 13.31 -4.43
C ARG A 110 -24.88 13.59 -5.86
N PRO A 111 -25.07 14.83 -6.36
CA PRO A 111 -24.52 15.23 -7.65
C PRO A 111 -22.99 15.07 -7.65
N VAL A 112 -22.47 14.48 -8.71
CA VAL A 112 -21.01 14.17 -8.86
C VAL A 112 -20.16 15.42 -8.68
N GLU A 113 -20.53 16.53 -9.32
CA GLU A 113 -19.84 17.82 -9.23
C GLU A 113 -19.71 18.34 -7.79
N LYS A 114 -20.81 18.29 -7.01
CA LYS A 114 -20.79 18.69 -5.60
C LYS A 114 -19.97 17.75 -4.72
N THR A 115 -19.85 16.50 -5.12
CA THR A 115 -19.03 15.52 -4.45
C THR A 115 -17.55 15.76 -4.74
N LEU A 116 -17.20 16.00 -6.00
CA LEU A 116 -15.83 16.27 -6.41
C LEU A 116 -15.30 17.61 -5.85
N ALA A 117 -16.15 18.61 -5.68
CA ALA A 117 -15.78 19.85 -5.00
C ALA A 117 -15.31 19.65 -3.54
N GLN A 118 -15.57 18.48 -2.94
CA GLN A 118 -15.08 18.08 -1.61
C GLN A 118 -13.75 17.33 -1.66
N TRP A 119 -13.22 17.05 -2.86
CA TRP A 119 -11.89 16.47 -3.04
C TRP A 119 -10.83 17.50 -2.64
N LYS A 120 -9.89 17.09 -1.79
CA LYS A 120 -8.90 18.00 -1.18
C LYS A 120 -7.51 17.42 -1.28
N LEU A 121 -6.51 18.20 -0.92
CA LEU A 121 -5.10 17.83 -0.95
C LEU A 121 -4.83 16.48 -0.23
N TRP A 122 -5.45 16.24 0.89
CA TRP A 122 -5.27 14.97 1.60
C TRP A 122 -5.82 13.75 0.87
N ASP A 123 -6.78 13.91 -0.06
CA ASP A 123 -7.26 12.83 -0.90
C ASP A 123 -6.21 12.45 -1.96
N HIS A 124 -5.48 13.44 -2.48
CA HIS A 124 -4.29 13.19 -3.31
C HIS A 124 -3.17 12.51 -2.52
N MET A 125 -2.92 12.92 -1.29
CA MET A 125 -1.92 12.28 -0.42
C MET A 125 -2.29 10.82 -0.13
N ASP A 126 -3.57 10.53 0.15
CA ASP A 126 -4.08 9.16 0.32
C ASP A 126 -3.90 8.33 -0.96
N ALA A 127 -4.10 8.91 -2.15
CA ALA A 127 -3.88 8.26 -3.43
C ALA A 127 -2.38 7.95 -3.65
N ILE A 128 -1.50 8.92 -3.43
CA ILE A 128 -0.05 8.76 -3.54
C ILE A 128 0.45 7.67 -2.58
N LEU A 129 0.03 7.72 -1.31
CA LEU A 129 0.37 6.69 -0.33
C LEU A 129 -0.14 5.31 -0.75
N ALA A 130 -1.33 5.24 -1.33
CA ALA A 130 -1.89 3.98 -1.80
C ALA A 130 -1.08 3.39 -2.97
N LEU A 131 -0.69 4.20 -3.93
CA LEU A 131 0.19 3.78 -5.04
C LEU A 131 1.56 3.34 -4.51
N ALA A 132 2.19 4.20 -3.72
CA ALA A 132 3.53 3.97 -3.18
C ALA A 132 3.60 2.70 -2.31
N VAL A 133 2.69 2.55 -1.36
CA VAL A 133 2.65 1.38 -0.47
C VAL A 133 2.33 0.11 -1.25
N THR A 134 1.39 0.17 -2.21
CA THR A 134 1.06 -1.00 -3.04
C THR A 134 2.24 -1.46 -3.88
N GLN A 135 2.95 -0.52 -4.54
CA GLN A 135 4.16 -0.79 -5.31
C GLN A 135 5.25 -1.39 -4.43
N PHE A 136 5.52 -0.78 -3.28
CA PHE A 136 6.55 -1.24 -2.35
C PHE A 136 6.25 -2.63 -1.78
N VAL A 137 5.01 -2.87 -1.33
CA VAL A 137 4.58 -4.19 -0.85
C VAL A 137 4.64 -5.24 -1.96
N THR A 138 4.32 -4.88 -3.22
CA THR A 138 4.46 -5.76 -4.37
C THR A 138 5.90 -6.16 -4.59
N THR A 139 6.82 -5.20 -4.60
CA THR A 139 8.26 -5.43 -4.71
C THR A 139 8.76 -6.33 -3.58
N LEU A 140 8.39 -6.03 -2.33
CA LEU A 140 8.81 -6.84 -1.19
C LEU A 140 8.27 -8.27 -1.22
N THR A 141 7.04 -8.47 -1.69
CA THR A 141 6.38 -9.79 -1.68
C THR A 141 6.57 -10.59 -2.97
N ALA A 142 7.27 -10.05 -3.96
CA ALA A 142 7.57 -10.74 -5.22
C ALA A 142 8.28 -12.08 -4.99
N PRO A 143 7.98 -13.10 -5.83
CA PRO A 143 8.70 -14.37 -5.80
C PRO A 143 10.18 -14.17 -6.11
N GLY A 144 11.06 -14.91 -5.42
CA GLY A 144 12.52 -14.84 -5.65
C GLY A 144 13.21 -13.62 -5.06
N GLN A 145 12.50 -12.65 -4.52
CA GLN A 145 13.09 -11.48 -3.87
C GLN A 145 13.86 -11.90 -2.60
N LYS A 146 15.13 -11.50 -2.49
CA LYS A 146 15.93 -11.66 -1.26
C LYS A 146 15.19 -11.05 -0.07
N ARG A 147 15.46 -11.54 1.13
CA ARG A 147 14.91 -10.88 2.33
C ARG A 147 15.35 -9.43 2.33
N PRO A 148 14.41 -8.49 2.53
CA PRO A 148 14.76 -7.08 2.63
C PRO A 148 15.73 -6.87 3.82
N PRO A 149 16.54 -5.80 3.81
CA PRO A 149 17.27 -5.37 4.98
C PRO A 149 16.40 -5.37 6.22
N LYS A 150 16.95 -5.76 7.36
CA LYS A 150 16.19 -5.96 8.59
C LYS A 150 15.63 -4.62 9.07
N LEU A 151 14.31 -4.47 8.99
CA LEU A 151 13.60 -3.34 9.56
C LEU A 151 13.66 -3.41 11.10
N THR A 152 13.73 -2.24 11.73
CA THR A 152 13.53 -2.15 13.19
C THR A 152 12.10 -2.54 13.56
N PRO A 153 11.84 -3.01 14.79
CA PRO A 153 10.48 -3.36 15.20
C PRO A 153 9.44 -2.25 14.99
N PRO A 154 9.72 -0.95 15.26
CA PRO A 154 8.83 0.15 14.91
C PRO A 154 8.57 0.27 13.41
N GLN A 155 9.61 0.18 12.55
CA GLN A 155 9.45 0.24 11.11
C GLN A 155 8.63 -0.93 10.55
N ALA A 156 8.85 -2.14 11.07
CA ALA A 156 8.07 -3.31 10.66
C ALA A 156 6.58 -3.17 11.05
N ARG A 157 6.30 -2.61 12.24
CA ARG A 157 4.95 -2.25 12.69
C ARG A 157 4.33 -1.20 11.77
N ASP A 158 5.04 -0.10 11.51
CA ASP A 158 4.56 1.02 10.70
C ASP A 158 4.29 0.57 9.26
N LEU A 159 5.14 -0.28 8.68
CA LEU A 159 4.89 -0.87 7.37
C LEU A 159 3.65 -1.79 7.36
N ALA A 160 3.46 -2.59 8.41
CA ALA A 160 2.26 -3.43 8.53
C ALA A 160 0.98 -2.58 8.64
N LEU A 161 1.05 -1.44 9.33
CA LEU A 161 -0.05 -0.48 9.46
C LEU A 161 -0.33 0.23 8.13
N LEU A 162 0.71 0.77 7.46
CA LEU A 162 0.59 1.39 6.14
C LEU A 162 -0.02 0.42 5.12
N ALA A 163 0.46 -0.83 5.08
CA ALA A 163 -0.09 -1.85 4.19
C ALA A 163 -1.55 -2.19 4.54
N ALA A 164 -1.92 -2.20 5.82
CA ALA A 164 -3.32 -2.39 6.21
C ALA A 164 -4.22 -1.28 5.68
N CYS A 165 -3.76 -0.03 5.70
CA CYS A 165 -4.53 1.14 5.28
C CYS A 165 -4.53 1.34 3.76
N TYR A 166 -3.37 1.17 3.09
CA TYR A 166 -3.13 1.68 1.75
C TYR A 166 -2.84 0.64 0.68
N ASP A 167 -2.44 -0.60 1.01
CA ASP A 167 -2.16 -1.61 -0.03
C ASP A 167 -3.42 -2.00 -0.81
N GLN A 168 -3.41 -1.81 -2.14
CA GLN A 168 -4.56 -1.93 -3.04
C GLN A 168 -4.45 -3.07 -4.05
N SER A 169 -3.43 -3.92 -3.94
CA SER A 169 -3.25 -4.99 -4.90
C SER A 169 -4.49 -5.89 -5.04
N THR A 170 -4.86 -6.15 -6.28
CA THR A 170 -5.97 -7.05 -6.65
C THR A 170 -5.50 -8.48 -6.95
N GLY A 171 -4.19 -8.70 -7.11
CA GLY A 171 -3.62 -10.00 -7.49
C GLY A 171 -3.73 -11.09 -6.44
N GLU A 172 -3.83 -10.73 -5.17
CA GLU A 172 -3.99 -11.66 -4.06
C GLU A 172 -5.06 -11.14 -3.08
N THR A 173 -5.68 -12.05 -2.32
CA THR A 173 -6.58 -11.60 -1.25
C THR A 173 -5.81 -10.83 -0.18
N PHE A 174 -6.40 -9.73 0.29
CA PHE A 174 -5.76 -8.89 1.30
C PHE A 174 -5.22 -9.64 2.53
N PRO A 175 -5.97 -10.54 3.17
CA PRO A 175 -5.46 -11.25 4.34
C PRO A 175 -4.24 -12.13 4.04
N ALA A 176 -4.18 -12.71 2.82
CA ALA A 176 -3.04 -13.54 2.41
C ALA A 176 -1.80 -12.68 2.17
N ARG A 177 -1.96 -11.60 1.40
CA ARG A 177 -0.89 -10.66 1.09
C ARG A 177 -0.34 -9.96 2.35
N TRP A 178 -1.21 -9.49 3.24
CA TRP A 178 -0.82 -8.87 4.50
C TRP A 178 -0.09 -9.86 5.44
N ARG A 179 -0.51 -11.13 5.47
CA ARG A 179 0.18 -12.19 6.23
C ARG A 179 1.57 -12.47 5.66
N LYS A 180 1.69 -12.52 4.31
CA LYS A 180 2.95 -12.72 3.59
C LYS A 180 3.92 -11.57 3.90
N LEU A 181 3.45 -10.32 3.83
CA LEU A 181 4.23 -9.13 4.19
C LEU A 181 4.73 -9.22 5.63
N ARG A 182 3.84 -9.42 6.60
CA ARG A 182 4.21 -9.50 8.01
C ARG A 182 5.30 -10.53 8.29
N ARG A 183 5.20 -11.71 7.67
CA ARG A 183 6.23 -12.75 7.79
C ARG A 183 7.56 -12.30 7.19
N LYS A 184 7.52 -11.60 6.06
CA LYS A 184 8.73 -11.17 5.35
C LYS A 184 9.47 -10.05 6.09
N VAL A 185 8.74 -9.11 6.69
CA VAL A 185 9.32 -8.01 7.49
C VAL A 185 9.59 -8.38 8.95
N GLY A 186 9.22 -9.58 9.36
CA GLY A 186 9.46 -10.05 10.73
C GLY A 186 8.54 -9.42 11.79
N TYR A 187 7.42 -8.81 11.36
CA TYR A 187 6.46 -8.27 12.32
C TYR A 187 5.66 -9.39 12.99
N THR A 188 5.98 -9.68 14.23
CA THR A 188 5.27 -10.65 15.06
C THR A 188 4.63 -9.97 16.26
N ALA A 189 3.32 -10.04 16.34
CA ALA A 189 2.56 -9.57 17.50
C ALA A 189 2.65 -10.60 18.64
N TRP A 190 3.80 -10.65 19.32
CA TRP A 190 4.09 -11.68 20.35
C TRP A 190 3.32 -11.49 21.66
N LEU A 191 2.84 -10.29 21.94
CA LEU A 191 2.28 -9.86 23.22
C LEU A 191 0.87 -10.38 23.54
N GLY A 192 0.47 -11.54 23.07
CA GLY A 192 -0.89 -12.00 23.32
C GLY A 192 -1.13 -13.50 23.35
N LEU A 193 -0.09 -14.32 23.30
CA LEU A 193 -0.29 -15.78 23.22
C LEU A 193 -0.63 -16.43 24.58
N TRP A 194 -0.26 -15.83 25.72
CA TRP A 194 -0.49 -16.44 27.02
C TRP A 194 -1.97 -16.76 27.32
N PRO A 195 -3.00 -15.93 26.98
CA PRO A 195 -4.38 -16.31 27.22
C PRO A 195 -4.85 -17.46 26.32
N LEU A 196 -4.30 -17.54 25.11
CA LEU A 196 -4.54 -18.68 24.22
C LEU A 196 -3.91 -19.94 24.79
N VAL A 197 -2.66 -19.87 25.26
CA VAL A 197 -1.95 -20.99 25.88
C VAL A 197 -2.71 -21.47 27.11
N LEU A 198 -3.19 -20.56 27.96
CA LEU A 198 -4.01 -20.90 29.11
C LEU A 198 -5.26 -21.71 28.74
N GLY A 199 -6.01 -21.23 27.72
CA GLY A 199 -7.19 -21.93 27.21
C GLY A 199 -6.87 -23.31 26.63
N VAL A 200 -5.80 -23.40 25.84
CA VAL A 200 -5.37 -24.68 25.24
C VAL A 200 -4.91 -25.69 26.29
N VAL A 201 -4.10 -25.25 27.27
CA VAL A 201 -3.65 -26.09 28.38
C VAL A 201 -4.85 -26.58 29.23
N ALA A 202 -5.76 -25.66 29.54
CA ALA A 202 -6.98 -26.02 30.29
C ALA A 202 -7.83 -27.04 29.51
N THR A 203 -7.95 -26.89 28.19
CA THR A 203 -8.66 -27.85 27.35
C THR A 203 -7.97 -29.21 27.32
N GLY A 204 -6.64 -29.22 27.21
CA GLY A 204 -5.84 -30.45 27.26
C GLY A 204 -5.98 -31.20 28.60
N VAL A 205 -5.89 -30.48 29.73
CA VAL A 205 -6.10 -31.03 31.09
C VAL A 205 -7.53 -31.58 31.25
N PHE A 206 -8.51 -30.82 30.78
CA PHE A 206 -9.91 -31.24 30.80
C PHE A 206 -10.12 -32.53 29.98
N GLY A 207 -9.54 -32.57 28.77
CA GLY A 207 -9.60 -33.76 27.92
C GLY A 207 -8.94 -34.99 28.55
N ALA A 208 -7.76 -34.81 29.15
CA ALA A 208 -7.05 -35.89 29.83
C ALA A 208 -7.83 -36.39 31.08
N ALA A 209 -8.40 -35.47 31.86
CA ALA A 209 -9.26 -35.81 33.00
C ALA A 209 -10.50 -36.60 32.56
N THR A 210 -11.12 -36.18 31.46
CA THR A 210 -12.27 -36.88 30.84
C THR A 210 -11.90 -38.30 30.41
N ALA A 211 -10.80 -38.47 29.71
CA ALA A 211 -10.34 -39.78 29.25
C ALA A 211 -10.05 -40.76 30.40
N LEU A 212 -9.38 -40.23 31.47
CA LEU A 212 -9.12 -40.99 32.70
C LEU A 212 -10.41 -41.37 33.42
N SER A 213 -11.37 -40.43 33.46
CA SER A 213 -12.66 -40.71 34.14
C SER A 213 -13.48 -41.73 33.40
N VAL A 214 -13.47 -41.74 32.07
CA VAL A 214 -14.12 -42.75 31.24
C VAL A 214 -13.49 -44.11 31.48
N SER A 215 -12.16 -44.20 31.50
CA SER A 215 -11.44 -45.49 31.74
C SER A 215 -11.67 -46.07 33.13
N ARG A 216 -12.01 -45.18 34.11
CA ARG A 216 -12.29 -45.61 35.52
C ARG A 216 -13.78 -45.72 35.83
N GLY A 217 -14.67 -45.45 34.89
CA GLY A 217 -16.11 -45.45 35.10
C GLY A 217 -16.64 -44.31 36.01
N THR A 218 -15.85 -43.25 36.22
CA THR A 218 -16.18 -42.15 37.13
C THR A 218 -16.60 -40.88 36.36
N THR A 219 -17.60 -40.97 35.50
CA THR A 219 -18.01 -39.87 34.61
C THR A 219 -19.06 -38.92 35.19
N ALA A 220 -19.55 -39.17 36.42
CA ALA A 220 -20.63 -38.41 37.02
C ALA A 220 -20.35 -36.87 37.12
N TRP A 221 -19.06 -36.47 37.27
CA TRP A 221 -18.66 -35.05 37.34
C TRP A 221 -18.85 -34.30 36.01
N LEU A 222 -18.90 -35.00 34.86
CA LEU A 222 -19.18 -34.38 33.54
C LEU A 222 -20.61 -33.85 33.43
N GLY A 223 -21.55 -34.40 34.21
CA GLY A 223 -22.91 -33.92 34.32
C GLY A 223 -23.08 -32.67 35.20
N ALA A 224 -22.03 -32.32 35.97
CA ALA A 224 -22.04 -31.12 36.77
C ALA A 224 -21.70 -29.88 35.90
N TRP A 225 -22.20 -28.72 36.31
CA TRP A 225 -22.00 -27.48 35.56
C TRP A 225 -20.62 -26.85 35.80
N TRP A 226 -20.01 -27.09 36.93
CA TRP A 226 -18.76 -26.44 37.38
C TRP A 226 -17.54 -26.74 36.48
N PRO A 227 -17.31 -27.96 35.92
CA PRO A 227 -16.15 -28.21 35.08
C PRO A 227 -16.20 -27.37 33.78
N TRP A 228 -17.39 -27.18 33.25
CA TRP A 228 -17.62 -26.35 32.07
C TRP A 228 -17.40 -24.86 32.35
N LEU A 229 -17.75 -24.41 33.60
CA LEU A 229 -17.43 -23.04 34.03
C LEU A 229 -15.93 -22.82 34.17
N VAL A 230 -15.18 -23.77 34.69
CA VAL A 230 -13.71 -23.67 34.78
C VAL A 230 -13.10 -23.58 33.40
N LEU A 231 -13.56 -24.40 32.46
CA LEU A 231 -13.12 -24.35 31.06
C LEU A 231 -13.47 -23.00 30.40
N ALA A 232 -14.68 -22.53 30.60
CA ALA A 232 -15.11 -21.22 30.09
C ALA A 232 -14.30 -20.07 30.69
N ALA A 233 -14.02 -20.11 32.00
CA ALA A 233 -13.19 -19.13 32.70
C ALA A 233 -11.74 -19.11 32.18
N ALA A 234 -11.19 -20.26 31.83
CA ALA A 234 -9.85 -20.36 31.25
C ALA A 234 -9.78 -19.71 29.87
N TRP A 235 -10.86 -19.75 29.08
CA TRP A 235 -10.96 -19.11 27.77
C TRP A 235 -11.40 -17.63 27.84
N ALA A 236 -11.98 -17.18 28.95
CA ALA A 236 -12.50 -15.83 29.12
C ALA A 236 -11.44 -14.73 28.88
N PRO A 237 -10.18 -14.83 29.35
CA PRO A 237 -9.17 -13.80 29.09
C PRO A 237 -8.83 -13.66 27.59
N TRP A 238 -8.79 -14.77 26.85
CA TRP A 238 -8.58 -14.75 25.40
C TRP A 238 -9.78 -14.12 24.68
N ALA A 239 -10.99 -14.54 25.02
CA ALA A 239 -12.21 -14.03 24.42
C ALA A 239 -12.39 -12.53 24.69
N ALA A 240 -12.16 -12.09 25.92
CA ALA A 240 -12.25 -10.68 26.30
C ALA A 240 -11.22 -9.82 25.56
N ARG A 241 -9.97 -10.29 25.46
CA ARG A 241 -8.94 -9.60 24.64
C ARG A 241 -9.33 -9.53 23.18
N ARG A 242 -9.83 -10.63 22.63
CA ARG A 242 -10.25 -10.69 21.22
C ARG A 242 -11.42 -9.74 20.95
N ALA A 243 -12.40 -9.71 21.84
CA ALA A 243 -13.54 -8.81 21.75
C ALA A 243 -13.11 -7.34 21.85
N ARG A 244 -12.25 -6.99 22.82
CA ARG A 244 -11.71 -5.63 22.95
C ARG A 244 -10.94 -5.22 21.68
N ALA A 245 -9.99 -6.04 21.23
CA ALA A 245 -9.21 -5.73 20.03
C ALA A 245 -10.09 -5.56 18.78
N THR A 246 -11.14 -6.35 18.65
CA THR A 246 -12.08 -6.21 17.53
C THR A 246 -12.93 -4.95 17.67
N TRP A 247 -13.39 -4.64 18.87
CA TRP A 247 -14.20 -3.45 19.14
C TRP A 247 -13.40 -2.15 18.96
N THR A 248 -12.18 -2.08 19.50
CA THR A 248 -11.28 -0.92 19.33
C THR A 248 -10.89 -0.72 17.87
N ALA A 249 -10.54 -1.80 17.17
CA ALA A 249 -10.26 -1.73 15.73
C ALA A 249 -11.46 -1.24 14.93
N PHE A 250 -12.65 -1.74 15.22
CA PHE A 250 -13.88 -1.32 14.54
C PHE A 250 -14.21 0.15 14.81
N ARG A 251 -14.05 0.61 16.05
CA ARG A 251 -14.24 2.00 16.45
C ARG A 251 -13.25 2.94 15.74
N ILE A 252 -11.97 2.56 15.68
CA ILE A 252 -10.93 3.31 14.97
C ILE A 252 -11.26 3.39 13.48
N VAL A 253 -11.58 2.26 12.83
CA VAL A 253 -11.82 2.22 11.39
C VAL A 253 -13.04 3.04 10.98
N ARG A 254 -14.06 3.15 11.83
CA ARG A 254 -15.22 4.01 11.55
C ARG A 254 -14.87 5.51 11.44
N SER A 255 -13.81 5.94 12.11
CA SER A 255 -13.32 7.33 12.03
C SER A 255 -12.29 7.53 10.91
N MET A 256 -11.83 6.44 10.26
CA MET A 256 -10.85 6.52 9.18
C MET A 256 -11.51 6.80 7.83
N ARG A 257 -10.80 7.58 7.01
CA ARG A 257 -11.17 7.84 5.62
C ARG A 257 -10.25 7.02 4.68
N THR A 258 -10.42 5.71 4.69
CA THR A 258 -9.66 4.85 3.79
C THR A 258 -10.52 4.42 2.61
N GLY A 259 -9.96 4.58 1.39
CA GLY A 259 -10.65 4.47 0.14
C GLY A 259 -11.00 3.08 -0.33
N ASN A 260 -10.30 2.11 0.10
CA ASN A 260 -10.18 0.89 -0.71
C ASN A 260 -10.67 -0.36 -0.03
N ARG A 261 -11.08 -0.27 1.22
CA ARG A 261 -11.46 -1.44 2.00
C ARG A 261 -12.76 -1.23 2.73
N THR A 262 -13.51 -2.31 2.88
CA THR A 262 -14.66 -2.30 3.77
C THR A 262 -14.18 -2.14 5.22
N VAL A 263 -14.96 -1.45 6.03
CA VAL A 263 -14.71 -1.27 7.47
C VAL A 263 -14.41 -2.61 8.14
N ALA A 264 -15.13 -3.67 7.76
CA ALA A 264 -14.95 -5.01 8.32
C ALA A 264 -13.61 -5.65 7.94
N GLN A 265 -13.09 -5.43 6.72
CA GLN A 265 -11.79 -5.98 6.31
C GLN A 265 -10.65 -5.29 7.05
N LEU A 266 -10.69 -3.97 7.12
CA LEU A 266 -9.66 -3.18 7.80
C LEU A 266 -9.69 -3.43 9.32
N ALA A 267 -10.87 -3.46 9.93
CA ALA A 267 -11.01 -3.78 11.36
C ALA A 267 -10.44 -5.18 11.68
N ARG A 268 -10.68 -6.19 10.82
CA ARG A 268 -10.08 -7.52 11.01
C ARG A 268 -8.56 -7.53 10.91
N ALA A 269 -7.96 -6.66 10.09
CA ALA A 269 -6.51 -6.53 10.03
C ALA A 269 -5.95 -5.86 11.27
N LEU A 270 -6.49 -4.70 11.65
CA LEU A 270 -6.06 -3.95 12.83
C LEU A 270 -6.30 -4.72 14.13
N ALA A 271 -7.39 -5.50 14.24
CA ALA A 271 -7.63 -6.37 15.40
C ALA A 271 -6.58 -7.49 15.60
N ARG A 272 -5.69 -7.70 14.61
CA ARG A 272 -4.53 -8.61 14.73
C ARG A 272 -3.25 -7.90 15.16
N MET A 273 -3.30 -6.58 15.30
CA MET A 273 -2.21 -5.78 15.86
C MET A 273 -2.49 -5.58 17.37
N PRO A 274 -1.47 -5.62 18.22
CA PRO A 274 -1.63 -5.27 19.63
C PRO A 274 -2.14 -3.83 19.77
N GLU A 275 -2.94 -3.58 20.79
CA GLU A 275 -3.47 -2.23 21.07
C GLU A 275 -2.34 -1.21 21.29
N VAL A 276 -1.25 -1.64 21.93
CA VAL A 276 -0.05 -0.83 22.15
C VAL A 276 0.59 -0.38 20.83
N ASP A 277 0.53 -1.21 19.77
CA ASP A 277 1.08 -0.89 18.46
C ASP A 277 0.19 0.09 17.67
N LEU A 278 -1.08 0.21 18.05
CA LEU A 278 -2.04 1.12 17.44
C LEU A 278 -2.15 2.45 18.19
N ALA A 279 -1.88 2.42 19.49
CA ALA A 279 -2.00 3.60 20.34
C ALA A 279 -1.00 4.69 19.93
N GLY A 280 -1.52 5.90 19.74
CA GLY A 280 -0.69 7.06 19.35
C GLY A 280 -0.11 7.02 17.94
N GLN A 281 -0.50 6.05 17.09
CA GLN A 281 -0.04 6.03 15.71
C GLN A 281 -0.87 6.97 14.85
N PRO A 282 -0.24 7.65 13.88
CA PRO A 282 -0.96 8.39 12.86
C PRO A 282 -1.81 7.43 12.04
N LEU A 283 -3.07 7.77 11.87
CA LEU A 283 -4.05 7.02 11.10
C LEU A 283 -4.77 7.99 10.15
N PRO A 284 -5.19 7.57 8.96
CA PRO A 284 -5.88 8.45 8.01
C PRO A 284 -7.30 8.78 8.49
N LEU A 285 -7.40 9.58 9.56
CA LEU A 285 -8.66 10.02 10.14
C LEU A 285 -9.34 11.07 9.28
N MET A 286 -10.68 11.13 9.32
CA MET A 286 -11.45 12.11 8.55
C MET A 286 -11.20 13.55 8.98
N ALA A 287 -10.87 13.77 10.26
CA ALA A 287 -10.78 15.10 10.84
C ALA A 287 -9.37 15.71 10.84
N ARG A 288 -8.32 14.94 10.50
CA ARG A 288 -6.92 15.39 10.59
C ARG A 288 -6.20 15.23 9.26
N SER A 289 -5.70 16.34 8.71
CA SER A 289 -4.83 16.32 7.53
C SER A 289 -3.39 15.94 7.87
N ASP A 290 -2.92 16.33 9.06
CA ASP A 290 -1.52 16.22 9.48
C ASP A 290 -1.06 14.77 9.63
N ASP A 291 -1.97 13.87 9.97
CA ASP A 291 -1.69 12.43 10.04
C ASP A 291 -1.11 11.86 8.73
N ARG A 292 -1.47 12.43 7.56
CA ARG A 292 -0.95 11.98 6.25
C ARG A 292 0.51 12.34 6.04
N TYR A 293 0.92 13.51 6.52
CA TYR A 293 2.34 13.92 6.49
C TYR A 293 3.19 13.01 7.37
N GLU A 294 2.70 12.66 8.55
CA GLU A 294 3.39 11.71 9.43
C GLU A 294 3.46 10.31 8.83
N LEU A 295 2.38 9.84 8.18
CA LEU A 295 2.38 8.55 7.48
C LEU A 295 3.36 8.54 6.32
N LEU A 296 3.46 9.64 5.55
CA LEU A 296 4.45 9.80 4.49
C LEU A 296 5.87 9.80 5.05
N ALA A 297 6.13 10.54 6.12
CA ALA A 297 7.44 10.56 6.79
C ALA A 297 7.84 9.16 7.30
N LYS A 298 6.91 8.40 7.88
CA LYS A 298 7.15 7.02 8.29
C LYS A 298 7.46 6.12 7.09
N PHE A 299 6.74 6.30 5.98
CA PHE A 299 7.00 5.56 4.76
C PHE A 299 8.40 5.88 4.20
N GLN A 300 8.79 7.15 4.17
CA GLN A 300 10.15 7.58 3.77
C GLN A 300 11.23 6.98 4.68
N ALA A 301 11.01 6.96 6.00
CA ALA A 301 11.96 6.32 6.93
C ALA A 301 12.11 4.80 6.68
N ILE A 302 11.04 4.13 6.23
CA ILE A 302 11.09 2.73 5.83
C ILE A 302 11.86 2.57 4.52
N LEU A 303 11.62 3.44 3.54
CA LEU A 303 12.33 3.43 2.26
C LEU A 303 13.82 3.68 2.46
N ALA A 304 14.20 4.65 3.30
CA ALA A 304 15.60 4.92 3.64
C ALA A 304 16.29 3.69 4.24
N ALA A 305 15.61 2.96 5.13
CA ALA A 305 16.12 1.70 5.68
C ALA A 305 16.28 0.58 4.62
N GLN A 306 15.68 0.75 3.44
CA GLN A 306 15.78 -0.18 2.31
C GLN A 306 16.72 0.30 1.21
N GLY A 307 17.52 1.36 1.45
CA GLY A 307 18.51 1.90 0.52
C GLY A 307 17.93 2.85 -0.52
N TYR A 308 16.81 3.52 -0.22
CA TYR A 308 16.30 4.60 -1.06
C TYR A 308 16.74 5.96 -0.48
N ALA A 309 17.30 6.81 -1.32
CA ALA A 309 17.70 8.17 -0.93
C ALA A 309 16.48 9.11 -0.81
N GLY A 310 15.46 8.90 -1.64
CA GLY A 310 14.26 9.72 -1.64
C GLY A 310 13.10 9.10 -2.42
N THR A 311 12.01 9.86 -2.49
CA THR A 311 10.81 9.51 -3.24
C THR A 311 10.49 10.62 -4.24
N VAL A 312 10.30 10.26 -5.49
CA VAL A 312 9.80 11.14 -6.54
C VAL A 312 8.37 10.75 -6.88
N VAL A 313 7.47 11.70 -6.86
CA VAL A 313 6.09 11.52 -7.30
C VAL A 313 5.90 12.27 -8.61
N ILE A 314 5.67 11.55 -9.68
CA ILE A 314 5.38 12.15 -11.00
C ILE A 314 3.88 12.18 -11.15
N VAL A 315 3.34 13.40 -11.19
CA VAL A 315 1.90 13.64 -11.34
C VAL A 315 1.63 14.12 -12.77
N ASP A 316 0.74 13.43 -13.48
CA ASP A 316 0.41 13.73 -14.88
C ASP A 316 -1.12 13.82 -15.03
N ARG A 317 -1.57 14.59 -16.03
CA ARG A 317 -3.00 14.72 -16.39
C ARG A 317 -3.91 15.24 -15.28
N LEU A 318 -3.42 16.19 -14.47
CA LEU A 318 -4.23 16.86 -13.43
C LEU A 318 -5.44 17.63 -14.00
N ASP A 319 -5.37 17.99 -15.26
CA ASP A 319 -6.32 18.82 -16.01
C ASP A 319 -7.36 18.00 -16.79
N GLU A 320 -7.21 16.69 -16.86
CA GLU A 320 -8.12 15.80 -17.61
C GLU A 320 -8.76 14.74 -16.70
N PRO A 321 -9.55 15.08 -15.67
CA PRO A 321 -10.39 14.10 -15.03
C PRO A 321 -11.45 13.67 -16.03
N HIS A 322 -11.39 12.48 -16.55
CA HIS A 322 -12.48 11.88 -17.32
C HIS A 322 -13.61 11.52 -16.34
N LEU A 323 -14.58 12.41 -16.23
CA LEU A 323 -15.81 12.25 -15.48
C LEU A 323 -16.92 11.67 -16.34
#